data_f80209209076538e39710717ec453531
#
_entry.id   f80209209076538e39710717ec453531
#
_cell.length_a   1.000
_cell.length_b   1.000
_cell.length_c   1.000
_cell.angle_alpha   90.00
_cell.angle_beta   90.00
_cell.angle_gamma   90.00
#
_symmetry.space_group_name_H-M   'P 1'
#
loop_
_entity.id
_entity.type
_entity.pdbx_description
1 polymer ?
#
loop_
_entity_poly.entity_id
_entity_poly.type
_entity_poly.pdbx_seq_one_letter_code
_entity_poly.pdbx_strand_id
1 'polypeptide(L)'
;MTNVQQEPNRMSVEVEDVIALPPALEQARAQAIEKNWPYAGGVTPPVAWQLVQDGQALLVDVRSGEERKFVGHVPDSLHVAWATGTALTRNPRFVRELEAKLAKDGGKEAVVLLLCRSGKRSALAAEAAAKAGFTQVFNVLEGFEGEIDARQHRGGSDGWRFHGLPWVQD
;
A
#
# COMPACT_ATOMS: atom_id res chain seq x y z
N MET A 1 -45.49 14.18 22.68
CA MET A 1 -44.97 15.32 22.39
C MET A 1 -43.54 15.38 22.60
N THR A 2 -42.68 15.12 22.54
CA THR A 2 -41.40 15.31 23.06
C THR A 2 -40.40 14.27 22.71
N ASN A 3 -40.64 13.52 21.72
CA ASN A 3 -39.78 12.45 21.46
C ASN A 3 -38.83 12.65 20.35
N VAL A 4 -38.80 13.80 19.86
CA VAL A 4 -38.13 13.99 18.59
C VAL A 4 -36.65 14.09 18.73
N GLN A 5 -36.16 14.21 19.94
CA GLN A 5 -34.77 14.58 20.10
C GLN A 5 -33.80 13.46 20.08
N GLN A 6 -34.24 12.24 20.08
CA GLN A 6 -33.32 11.14 20.22
C GLN A 6 -32.63 10.77 18.93
N GLU A 7 -33.27 11.00 17.82
CA GLU A 7 -32.74 10.58 16.55
C GLU A 7 -31.46 11.26 16.15
N PRO A 8 -31.33 12.58 16.34
CA PRO A 8 -30.08 13.23 15.96
C PRO A 8 -28.88 12.69 16.72
N ASN A 9 -29.08 12.34 17.99
CA ASN A 9 -27.98 11.80 18.77
C ASN A 9 -27.52 10.46 18.23
N ARG A 10 -28.44 9.64 17.83
CA ARG A 10 -28.11 8.34 17.29
C ARG A 10 -27.31 8.47 16.01
N MET A 11 -27.67 9.40 15.17
CA MET A 11 -26.94 9.60 13.93
C MET A 11 -25.54 10.16 14.19
N SER A 12 -25.40 11.00 15.17
CA SER A 12 -24.07 11.51 15.53
C SER A 12 -23.17 10.40 15.98
N VAL A 13 -23.65 9.46 16.77
CA VAL A 13 -22.87 8.34 17.22
C VAL A 13 -22.44 7.47 16.06
N GLU A 14 -23.32 7.23 15.12
CA GLU A 14 -22.96 6.43 13.96
C GLU A 14 -21.87 7.09 13.13
N VAL A 15 -21.97 8.40 12.96
CA VAL A 15 -20.94 9.13 12.21
C VAL A 15 -19.61 9.08 12.93
N GLU A 16 -19.62 9.15 14.24
CA GLU A 16 -18.38 9.09 15.01
C GLU A 16 -17.73 7.73 14.94
N ASP A 17 -18.51 6.68 14.72
CA ASP A 17 -17.94 5.34 14.61
C ASP A 17 -17.27 5.09 13.28
N VAL A 18 -17.48 5.95 12.31
CA VAL A 18 -16.84 5.80 10.99
C VAL A 18 -15.45 6.41 11.05
N ILE A 19 -14.45 5.58 10.86
CA ILE A 19 -13.07 6.05 10.85
C ILE A 19 -12.79 6.64 9.48
N ALA A 20 -12.53 7.93 9.44
CA ALA A 20 -12.21 8.61 8.20
C ALA A 20 -10.80 8.25 7.77
N LEU A 21 -10.58 8.10 6.48
CA LEU A 21 -9.24 7.92 5.95
C LEU A 21 -8.43 9.20 6.12
N PRO A 22 -7.11 9.09 6.29
CA PRO A 22 -6.25 10.25 6.27
C PRO A 22 -6.42 11.05 4.97
N PRO A 23 -6.26 12.37 5.02
CA PRO A 23 -6.45 13.21 3.82
C PRO A 23 -5.65 12.77 2.62
N ALA A 24 -4.43 12.28 2.81
CA ALA A 24 -3.60 11.81 1.71
C ALA A 24 -4.24 10.61 1.00
N LEU A 25 -4.87 9.72 1.76
CA LEU A 25 -5.52 8.55 1.19
C LEU A 25 -6.87 8.90 0.57
N GLU A 26 -7.59 9.87 1.14
CA GLU A 26 -8.81 10.36 0.52
C GLU A 26 -8.50 10.95 -0.86
N GLN A 27 -7.43 11.72 -0.96
CA GLN A 27 -6.99 12.30 -2.21
C GLN A 27 -6.56 11.22 -3.20
N ALA A 28 -5.84 10.21 -2.72
CA ALA A 28 -5.41 9.10 -3.55
C ALA A 28 -6.60 8.34 -4.13
N ARG A 29 -7.64 8.13 -3.31
CA ARG A 29 -8.85 7.45 -3.78
C ARG A 29 -9.58 8.27 -4.83
N ALA A 30 -9.69 9.56 -4.63
CA ALA A 30 -10.34 10.42 -5.61
C ALA A 30 -9.60 10.37 -6.95
N GLN A 31 -8.28 10.39 -6.92
CA GLN A 31 -7.46 10.30 -8.11
C GLN A 31 -7.63 8.94 -8.81
N ALA A 32 -7.71 7.86 -8.05
CA ALA A 32 -7.91 6.53 -8.61
C ALA A 32 -9.25 6.43 -9.33
N ILE A 33 -10.30 7.01 -8.76
CA ILE A 33 -11.61 7.03 -9.39
C ILE A 33 -11.54 7.82 -10.69
N GLU A 34 -10.92 8.98 -10.67
CA GLU A 34 -10.79 9.81 -11.85
C GLU A 34 -10.01 9.11 -12.96
N LYS A 35 -8.93 8.42 -12.60
CA LYS A 35 -8.09 7.70 -13.56
C LYS A 35 -8.57 6.29 -13.85
N ASN A 36 -9.64 5.87 -13.19
CA ASN A 36 -10.24 4.56 -13.38
C ASN A 36 -9.28 3.42 -13.04
N TRP A 37 -8.51 3.58 -11.95
CA TRP A 37 -7.61 2.53 -11.47
C TRP A 37 -8.41 1.44 -10.76
N PRO A 38 -8.02 0.18 -10.89
CA PRO A 38 -8.76 -0.95 -10.30
C PRO A 38 -8.39 -1.25 -8.85
N TYR A 39 -7.81 -0.30 -8.13
CA TYR A 39 -7.49 -0.40 -6.71
C TYR A 39 -7.67 0.98 -6.07
N ALA A 40 -7.49 1.05 -4.75
CA ALA A 40 -7.91 2.24 -4.00
C ALA A 40 -7.17 3.52 -4.35
N GLY A 41 -5.91 3.44 -4.76
CA GLY A 41 -5.17 4.62 -5.17
C GLY A 41 -3.67 4.42 -5.11
N GLY A 42 -2.91 5.48 -5.35
CA GLY A 42 -1.45 5.48 -5.28
C GLY A 42 -0.92 6.62 -4.44
N VAL A 43 0.18 6.39 -3.76
CA VAL A 43 0.86 7.41 -2.95
C VAL A 43 2.34 7.41 -3.26
N THR A 44 2.97 8.58 -3.15
CA THR A 44 4.43 8.68 -3.34
C THR A 44 5.16 8.10 -2.14
N PRO A 45 6.45 7.75 -2.28
CA PRO A 45 7.20 7.22 -1.15
C PRO A 45 7.23 8.10 0.10
N PRO A 46 7.42 9.44 0.00
CA PRO A 46 7.38 10.27 1.20
C PRO A 46 6.03 10.23 1.91
N VAL A 47 4.93 10.23 1.16
CA VAL A 47 3.58 10.13 1.74
C VAL A 47 3.39 8.77 2.38
N ALA A 48 3.84 7.69 1.71
CA ALA A 48 3.75 6.35 2.25
C ALA A 48 4.48 6.24 3.58
N TRP A 49 5.69 6.76 3.65
CA TRP A 49 6.48 6.71 4.87
C TRP A 49 5.79 7.45 6.02
N GLN A 50 5.24 8.63 5.73
CA GLN A 50 4.54 9.40 6.75
C GLN A 50 3.33 8.64 7.29
N LEU A 51 2.56 8.00 6.41
CA LEU A 51 1.41 7.21 6.83
C LEU A 51 1.80 6.04 7.73
N VAL A 52 2.91 5.37 7.40
CA VAL A 52 3.41 4.26 8.20
C VAL A 52 3.87 4.73 9.56
N GLN A 53 4.63 5.84 9.60
CA GLN A 53 5.11 6.40 10.87
C GLN A 53 3.97 6.82 11.77
N ASP A 54 2.89 7.34 11.20
CA ASP A 54 1.73 7.77 11.96
C ASP A 54 0.82 6.61 12.36
N GLY A 55 1.17 5.39 12.01
CA GLY A 55 0.37 4.21 12.34
C GLY A 55 -0.93 4.13 11.56
N GLN A 56 -1.02 4.83 10.44
CA GLN A 56 -2.25 4.91 9.66
C GLN A 56 -2.31 3.92 8.49
N ALA A 57 -1.21 3.25 8.21
CA ALA A 57 -1.15 2.26 7.14
C ALA A 57 -0.03 1.27 7.40
N LEU A 58 -0.18 0.09 6.82
CA LEU A 58 0.84 -0.97 6.86
C LEU A 58 1.54 -1.02 5.52
N LEU A 59 2.87 -1.16 5.56
CA LEU A 59 3.66 -1.28 4.33
C LEU A 59 3.96 -2.75 4.09
N VAL A 60 3.58 -3.23 2.92
CA VAL A 60 3.85 -4.61 2.50
C VAL A 60 4.73 -4.59 1.26
N ASP A 61 5.92 -5.15 1.38
CA ASP A 61 6.86 -5.30 0.28
C ASP A 61 6.43 -6.53 -0.52
N VAL A 62 6.16 -6.34 -1.82
CA VAL A 62 5.72 -7.45 -2.68
C VAL A 62 6.84 -7.94 -3.60
N ARG A 63 8.08 -7.46 -3.36
CA ARG A 63 9.24 -7.92 -4.12
C ARG A 63 9.63 -9.33 -3.69
N SER A 64 10.56 -9.92 -4.42
CA SER A 64 11.11 -11.23 -4.06
C SER A 64 11.97 -11.13 -2.79
N GLY A 65 12.18 -12.26 -2.13
CA GLY A 65 13.08 -12.32 -0.97
C GLY A 65 14.50 -11.95 -1.35
N GLU A 66 14.93 -12.31 -2.56
CA GLU A 66 16.25 -11.98 -3.07
C GLU A 66 16.45 -10.47 -3.17
N GLU A 67 15.45 -9.77 -3.67
CA GLU A 67 15.53 -8.30 -3.74
C GLU A 67 15.65 -7.69 -2.36
N ARG A 68 14.86 -8.16 -1.40
CA ARG A 68 14.94 -7.65 -0.03
C ARG A 68 16.33 -7.85 0.55
N LYS A 69 16.93 -9.00 0.31
CA LYS A 69 18.23 -9.32 0.88
C LYS A 69 19.36 -8.58 0.20
N PHE A 70 19.39 -8.59 -1.13
CA PHE A 70 20.55 -8.09 -1.86
C PHE A 70 20.47 -6.63 -2.27
N VAL A 71 19.26 -6.08 -2.39
CA VAL A 71 19.07 -4.67 -2.77
C VAL A 71 18.78 -3.82 -1.55
N GLY A 72 18.16 -4.38 -0.54
CA GLY A 72 17.75 -3.66 0.67
C GLY A 72 16.25 -3.67 0.84
N HIS A 73 15.80 -3.23 2.01
CA HIS A 73 14.38 -3.19 2.32
C HIS A 73 14.06 -2.10 3.33
N VAL A 74 12.78 -1.76 3.45
CA VAL A 74 12.33 -0.78 4.45
C VAL A 74 12.23 -1.47 5.81
N PRO A 75 12.81 -0.90 6.87
CA PRO A 75 12.71 -1.52 8.20
C PRO A 75 11.25 -1.74 8.61
N ASP A 76 11.00 -2.90 9.21
CA ASP A 76 9.69 -3.28 9.74
C ASP A 76 8.59 -3.43 8.70
N SER A 77 8.92 -3.40 7.40
CA SER A 77 7.92 -3.67 6.38
C SER A 77 7.60 -5.17 6.37
N LEU A 78 6.32 -5.46 6.12
CA LEU A 78 5.87 -6.84 5.96
C LEU A 78 6.27 -7.34 4.58
N HIS A 79 6.33 -8.65 4.41
CA HIS A 79 6.74 -9.23 3.14
C HIS A 79 5.74 -10.29 2.67
N VAL A 80 5.17 -10.06 1.49
CA VAL A 80 4.36 -11.05 0.77
C VAL A 80 4.71 -10.90 -0.70
N ALA A 81 5.42 -11.89 -1.26
CA ALA A 81 5.94 -11.76 -2.63
C ALA A 81 4.83 -11.90 -3.67
N TRP A 82 4.78 -10.97 -4.60
CA TRP A 82 3.93 -11.08 -5.79
C TRP A 82 4.54 -12.08 -6.79
N ALA A 83 5.86 -12.05 -6.89
CA ALA A 83 6.62 -12.96 -7.73
C ALA A 83 7.88 -13.36 -6.97
N THR A 84 8.38 -14.56 -7.22
CA THR A 84 9.47 -15.14 -6.44
C THR A 84 10.67 -15.48 -7.33
N GLY A 85 11.83 -15.60 -6.68
CA GLY A 85 13.07 -15.98 -7.32
C GLY A 85 13.62 -14.86 -8.20
N THR A 86 14.75 -15.14 -8.85
CA THR A 86 15.37 -14.17 -9.74
C THR A 86 14.66 -14.08 -11.08
N ALA A 87 13.92 -15.12 -11.45
CA ALA A 87 13.13 -15.12 -12.68
C ALA A 87 11.80 -14.42 -12.51
N LEU A 88 11.46 -14.01 -11.29
CA LEU A 88 10.20 -13.33 -10.95
C LEU A 88 8.98 -14.14 -11.40
N THR A 89 8.94 -15.39 -10.94
CA THR A 89 7.82 -16.28 -11.20
C THR A 89 6.62 -15.86 -10.34
N ARG A 90 5.48 -15.68 -10.98
CA ARG A 90 4.27 -15.21 -10.31
C ARG A 90 3.88 -16.15 -9.15
N ASN A 91 3.57 -15.58 -8.00
CA ASN A 91 3.13 -16.32 -6.82
C ASN A 91 1.59 -16.46 -6.83
N PRO A 92 1.04 -17.64 -7.13
CA PRO A 92 -0.41 -17.79 -7.22
C PRO A 92 -1.10 -17.71 -5.86
N ARG A 93 -0.35 -17.72 -4.77
CA ARG A 93 -0.89 -17.65 -3.41
C ARG A 93 -0.85 -16.25 -2.83
N PHE A 94 -0.52 -15.24 -3.64
CA PHE A 94 -0.30 -13.89 -3.13
C PHE A 94 -1.46 -13.39 -2.29
N VAL A 95 -2.68 -13.44 -2.82
CA VAL A 95 -3.85 -12.90 -2.11
C VAL A 95 -4.09 -13.63 -0.80
N ARG A 96 -3.97 -14.96 -0.82
CA ARG A 96 -4.14 -15.77 0.39
C ARG A 96 -3.09 -15.43 1.44
N GLU A 97 -1.84 -15.28 1.01
CA GLU A 97 -0.75 -14.95 1.92
C GLU A 97 -0.91 -13.53 2.47
N LEU A 98 -1.36 -12.61 1.64
CA LEU A 98 -1.62 -11.25 2.08
C LEU A 98 -2.71 -11.22 3.15
N GLU A 99 -3.80 -11.93 2.91
CA GLU A 99 -4.90 -11.98 3.88
C GLU A 99 -4.42 -12.58 5.21
N ALA A 100 -3.63 -13.64 5.16
CA ALA A 100 -3.09 -14.26 6.37
C ALA A 100 -2.16 -13.30 7.12
N LYS A 101 -1.32 -12.57 6.38
CA LYS A 101 -0.38 -11.64 6.98
C LYS A 101 -1.10 -10.48 7.68
N LEU A 102 -2.26 -10.07 7.18
CA LEU A 102 -3.01 -8.94 7.70
C LEU A 102 -4.14 -9.35 8.64
N ALA A 103 -4.26 -10.62 8.96
CA ALA A 103 -5.42 -11.13 9.72
C ALA A 103 -5.62 -10.41 11.06
N LYS A 104 -4.52 -10.03 11.73
CA LYS A 104 -4.60 -9.35 13.02
C LYS A 104 -4.76 -7.85 12.90
N ASP A 105 -4.67 -7.31 11.68
CA ASP A 105 -4.65 -5.87 11.45
C ASP A 105 -5.87 -5.41 10.66
N GLY A 106 -6.93 -6.20 10.66
CA GLY A 106 -8.16 -5.84 9.96
C GLY A 106 -8.45 -6.64 8.71
N GLY A 107 -7.53 -7.54 8.31
CA GLY A 107 -7.74 -8.40 7.15
C GLY A 107 -7.97 -7.59 5.88
N LYS A 108 -9.06 -7.87 5.18
CA LYS A 108 -9.37 -7.19 3.91
C LYS A 108 -9.76 -5.73 4.06
N GLU A 109 -9.98 -5.27 5.29
CA GLU A 109 -10.28 -3.87 5.55
C GLU A 109 -9.09 -3.07 6.01
N ALA A 110 -7.94 -3.72 6.18
CA ALA A 110 -6.72 -3.04 6.59
C ALA A 110 -6.28 -2.04 5.53
N VAL A 111 -5.72 -0.92 5.98
CA VAL A 111 -5.13 0.07 5.08
C VAL A 111 -3.71 -0.38 4.75
N VAL A 112 -3.46 -0.72 3.50
CA VAL A 112 -2.24 -1.38 3.07
C VAL A 112 -1.61 -0.64 1.91
N LEU A 113 -0.31 -0.43 2.01
CA LEU A 113 0.48 0.19 0.95
C LEU A 113 1.41 -0.90 0.40
N LEU A 114 1.33 -1.17 -0.89
CA LEU A 114 2.14 -2.20 -1.54
C LEU A 114 3.33 -1.58 -2.25
N LEU A 115 4.52 -2.12 -1.98
CA LEU A 115 5.79 -1.60 -2.49
C LEU A 115 6.48 -2.64 -3.34
N CYS A 116 6.90 -2.26 -4.54
CA CYS A 116 7.76 -3.11 -5.36
C CYS A 116 8.98 -2.31 -5.83
N ARG A 117 9.61 -2.73 -6.92
CA ARG A 117 10.84 -2.06 -7.39
C ARG A 117 10.55 -0.69 -8.00
N SER A 118 9.53 -0.59 -8.86
CA SER A 118 9.24 0.64 -9.60
C SER A 118 7.77 1.01 -9.63
N GLY A 119 6.92 0.26 -8.92
CA GLY A 119 5.48 0.52 -8.86
C GLY A 119 4.64 -0.33 -9.79
N LYS A 120 5.25 -1.16 -10.64
CA LYS A 120 4.49 -1.94 -11.64
C LYS A 120 3.93 -3.23 -11.07
N ARG A 121 4.75 -4.03 -10.39
CA ARG A 121 4.28 -5.28 -9.78
C ARG A 121 3.28 -4.99 -8.66
N SER A 122 3.53 -3.94 -7.88
CA SER A 122 2.63 -3.58 -6.79
C SER A 122 1.28 -3.09 -7.31
N ALA A 123 1.24 -2.46 -8.48
CA ALA A 123 -0.04 -2.10 -9.10
C ALA A 123 -0.84 -3.35 -9.47
N LEU A 124 -0.19 -4.36 -10.05
CA LEU A 124 -0.85 -5.62 -10.38
C LEU A 124 -1.31 -6.36 -9.12
N ALA A 125 -0.46 -6.33 -8.09
CA ALA A 125 -0.79 -6.95 -6.81
C ALA A 125 -1.98 -6.24 -6.15
N ALA A 126 -2.02 -4.91 -6.22
CA ALA A 126 -3.12 -4.12 -5.69
C ALA A 126 -4.44 -4.44 -6.41
N GLU A 127 -4.37 -4.59 -7.72
CA GLU A 127 -5.55 -4.97 -8.51
C GLU A 127 -6.07 -6.34 -8.10
N ALA A 128 -5.17 -7.33 -7.96
CA ALA A 128 -5.56 -8.67 -7.54
C ALA A 128 -6.18 -8.66 -6.15
N ALA A 129 -5.61 -7.89 -5.23
CA ALA A 129 -6.14 -7.78 -3.88
C ALA A 129 -7.52 -7.12 -3.90
N ALA A 130 -7.69 -6.04 -4.67
CA ALA A 130 -8.97 -5.35 -4.78
C ALA A 130 -10.06 -6.29 -5.31
N LYS A 131 -9.73 -7.09 -6.32
CA LYS A 131 -10.68 -8.07 -6.86
C LYS A 131 -11.08 -9.12 -5.83
N ALA A 132 -10.20 -9.39 -4.88
CA ALA A 132 -10.47 -10.37 -3.82
C ALA A 132 -11.19 -9.76 -2.62
N GLY A 133 -11.51 -8.47 -2.68
CA GLY A 133 -12.30 -7.82 -1.62
C GLY A 133 -11.52 -6.91 -0.69
N PHE A 134 -10.22 -6.69 -0.93
CA PHE A 134 -9.49 -5.71 -0.14
C PHE A 134 -9.92 -4.31 -0.55
N THR A 135 -10.39 -3.51 0.42
CA THR A 135 -11.02 -2.22 0.12
C THR A 135 -10.07 -1.03 0.21
N GLN A 136 -8.95 -1.18 0.93
CA GLN A 136 -8.04 -0.08 1.21
C GLN A 136 -6.62 -0.44 0.81
N VAL A 137 -6.45 -0.93 -0.41
CA VAL A 137 -5.12 -1.31 -0.89
C VAL A 137 -4.61 -0.26 -1.87
N PHE A 138 -3.44 0.29 -1.58
CA PHE A 138 -2.84 1.40 -2.32
C PHE A 138 -1.49 0.99 -2.87
N ASN A 139 -1.12 1.56 -3.99
CA ASN A 139 0.17 1.34 -4.62
C ASN A 139 1.16 2.42 -4.18
N VAL A 140 2.37 2.03 -3.77
CA VAL A 140 3.45 3.00 -3.56
C VAL A 140 4.06 3.28 -4.93
N LEU A 141 3.80 4.47 -5.44
CA LEU A 141 4.30 4.90 -6.74
C LEU A 141 5.82 5.00 -6.68
N GLU A 142 6.50 4.85 -7.83
CA GLU A 142 7.95 4.92 -7.95
C GLU A 142 8.68 3.69 -7.36
N GLY A 143 8.10 3.02 -6.39
CA GLY A 143 8.70 1.83 -5.79
C GLY A 143 9.95 2.09 -4.96
N PHE A 144 10.67 1.02 -4.63
CA PHE A 144 11.86 1.09 -3.79
C PHE A 144 13.06 1.66 -4.52
N GLU A 145 13.25 1.26 -5.79
CA GLU A 145 14.41 1.66 -6.58
C GLU A 145 14.12 2.75 -7.61
N GLY A 146 12.86 2.95 -7.96
CA GLY A 146 12.49 3.96 -8.95
C GLY A 146 12.43 3.42 -10.37
N GLU A 147 12.04 4.28 -11.29
CA GLU A 147 11.99 3.96 -12.71
C GLU A 147 13.41 3.88 -13.28
N ILE A 148 13.55 3.07 -14.32
CA ILE A 148 14.84 2.99 -15.01
C ILE A 148 14.98 4.21 -15.92
N ASP A 149 16.13 4.87 -15.87
CA ASP A 149 16.37 6.07 -16.67
C ASP A 149 16.98 5.72 -18.03
N ALA A 150 17.30 6.76 -18.81
CA ALA A 150 17.85 6.59 -20.16
C ALA A 150 19.21 5.91 -20.18
N ARG A 151 19.91 5.94 -19.03
CA ARG A 151 21.21 5.27 -18.89
C ARG A 151 21.09 3.87 -18.31
N GLN A 152 19.84 3.38 -18.16
CA GLN A 152 19.56 2.08 -17.56
C GLN A 152 19.94 2.02 -16.08
N HIS A 153 19.79 3.14 -15.37
CA HIS A 153 20.02 3.23 -13.95
C HIS A 153 18.72 3.51 -13.22
N ARG A 154 18.63 3.05 -11.99
CA ARG A 154 17.51 3.36 -11.08
C ARG A 154 18.01 4.19 -9.92
N GLY A 155 17.09 4.94 -9.29
CA GLY A 155 17.40 5.70 -8.09
C GLY A 155 17.99 7.06 -8.35
N GLY A 156 18.06 7.49 -9.60
CA GLY A 156 18.61 8.79 -9.94
C GLY A 156 17.57 9.89 -10.07
N SER A 157 16.29 9.52 -10.20
CA SER A 157 15.24 10.49 -10.41
C SER A 157 14.03 10.28 -9.51
N ASP A 158 13.78 9.07 -9.06
CA ASP A 158 12.65 8.77 -8.18
C ASP A 158 12.90 7.46 -7.42
N GLY A 159 11.94 7.10 -6.55
CA GLY A 159 12.01 5.88 -5.75
C GLY A 159 12.24 6.17 -4.27
N TRP A 160 11.94 5.16 -3.44
CA TRP A 160 12.07 5.26 -1.98
C TRP A 160 13.47 5.75 -1.58
N ARG A 161 14.50 5.12 -2.13
CA ARG A 161 15.88 5.48 -1.77
C ARG A 161 16.29 6.84 -2.30
N PHE A 162 15.77 7.22 -3.49
CA PHE A 162 16.05 8.55 -4.05
C PHE A 162 15.57 9.65 -3.10
N HIS A 163 14.43 9.45 -2.45
CA HIS A 163 13.88 10.42 -1.52
C HIS A 163 14.57 10.42 -0.16
N GLY A 164 15.60 9.61 0.02
CA GLY A 164 16.35 9.58 1.28
C GLY A 164 15.60 8.95 2.44
N LEU A 165 14.59 8.13 2.17
CA LEU A 165 13.80 7.49 3.20
C LEU A 165 14.54 6.28 3.79
N PRO A 166 14.22 5.87 5.02
CA PRO A 166 14.98 4.80 5.69
C PRO A 166 14.93 3.47 4.95
N TRP A 167 16.08 2.84 4.84
CA TRP A 167 16.19 1.49 4.32
C TRP A 167 17.44 0.84 4.89
N VAL A 168 17.45 -0.48 4.93
CA VAL A 168 18.57 -1.26 5.45
C VAL A 168 18.88 -2.39 4.47
N GLN A 169 20.08 -2.94 4.62
CA GLN A 169 20.55 -4.04 3.79
C GLN A 169 21.21 -5.07 4.70
N ASP A 170 20.98 -6.36 4.43
CA ASP A 170 21.57 -7.44 5.23
C ASP A 170 23.03 -7.65 4.91
#